data_b22648c8dc56a9b38dce49e2a104c269
#
_entry.id   b22648c8dc56a9b38dce49e2a104c269
#
_cell.length_a   1.000
_cell.length_b   1.000
_cell.length_c   1.000
_cell.angle_alpha   90.00
_cell.angle_beta   90.00
_cell.angle_gamma   90.00
#
_symmetry.space_group_name_H-M   'P 1'
#
loop_
_entity.id
_entity.type
_entity.pdbx_description
1 polymer ?
#
loop_
_entity_poly.entity_id
_entity_poly.type
_entity_poly.pdbx_seq_one_letter_code
_entity_poly.pdbx_strand_id
1 'polypeptide(L)'
;MTDFDGIIIGGGHNGLTTAAYLTRAGQKIAVLEATPQIGGGTSTEEPTLPGHKFNLHANFFMGFGHAPLMRDLELHRYGYSYIEPPVQQAGAFRDGSCVVIHQDLDKTCASLAKFSKRDADTFRDLYHRYVVEMRPLLVSLMYNAPLPLDQLTDRLSGPKAKEFLAHSKHDLFSVVADYFDDDRIRTLFTSYMHVITTENVPGSGMVFPGIFANVTGFTLPIGGAVAYPLACARIVAEGGGVVRTNAKVREITIESGRATGVILDNGTELTAGKFVASGIDTPTTVEMAGRELFETEAVEKLDNWHWGNHSLVTLHLALRDAPVYKARDFDPDIDEAFNIFFGMDDLDQVRSCFIDCEEKRFPDVLMGNGSCNSAFDPAYAPADGHSAFWWPFAPYTVDGDPANWDEQKKDYTSRILNVWRDYASNLDDDNVKAEFLYTPLDIERHTPNMINGAVRMGAYIPNQLGVNRPHPSLAGTRTPVEGLYICGSGVGNGGGMNGAPGYIAANAIVDDLRLKRDWTPVAAPEWRD
;
A
#
# COMPACT_ATOMS: atom_id res chain seq x y z
N MET A 1 15.03 9.46 -35.39
CA MET A 1 13.64 9.72 -34.90
C MET A 1 13.53 9.01 -33.57
N THR A 2 13.02 9.66 -32.56
CA THR A 2 12.79 9.02 -31.24
C THR A 2 11.63 8.05 -31.34
N ASP A 3 11.70 6.93 -30.63
CA ASP A 3 10.67 5.87 -30.65
C ASP A 3 9.39 6.32 -29.94
N PHE A 4 9.58 7.06 -28.82
CA PHE A 4 8.50 7.52 -27.94
C PHE A 4 8.77 8.94 -27.42
N ASP A 5 7.72 9.64 -26.99
CA ASP A 5 7.87 10.91 -26.26
C ASP A 5 8.46 10.68 -24.87
N GLY A 6 8.02 9.61 -24.21
CA GLY A 6 8.49 9.22 -22.89
C GLY A 6 8.54 7.71 -22.67
N ILE A 7 9.45 7.27 -21.82
CA ILE A 7 9.59 5.88 -21.38
C ILE A 7 9.34 5.79 -19.88
N ILE A 8 8.51 4.83 -19.46
CA ILE A 8 8.25 4.51 -18.06
C ILE A 8 8.89 3.14 -17.76
N ILE A 9 9.77 3.10 -16.77
CA ILE A 9 10.40 1.88 -16.26
C ILE A 9 9.53 1.32 -15.14
N GLY A 10 9.05 0.08 -15.30
CA GLY A 10 8.16 -0.61 -14.37
C GLY A 10 6.68 -0.44 -14.70
N GLY A 11 6.00 -1.57 -14.95
CA GLY A 11 4.57 -1.68 -15.23
C GLY A 11 3.71 -1.85 -13.96
N GLY A 12 4.19 -1.41 -12.81
CA GLY A 12 3.41 -1.34 -11.58
C GLY A 12 2.36 -0.23 -11.63
N HIS A 13 1.44 -0.24 -10.66
CA HIS A 13 0.31 0.71 -10.63
C HIS A 13 0.74 2.19 -10.69
N ASN A 14 1.84 2.59 -10.06
CA ASN A 14 2.34 3.97 -10.11
C ASN A 14 2.89 4.36 -11.48
N GLY A 15 3.73 3.49 -12.08
CA GLY A 15 4.26 3.71 -13.43
C GLY A 15 3.14 3.81 -14.47
N LEU A 16 2.17 2.91 -14.40
CA LEU A 16 1.00 2.91 -15.30
C LEU A 16 0.08 4.11 -15.04
N THR A 17 -0.05 4.59 -13.79
CA THR A 17 -0.75 5.85 -13.51
C THR A 17 -0.06 7.03 -14.20
N THR A 18 1.26 7.15 -14.05
CA THR A 18 2.05 8.19 -14.75
C THR A 18 1.83 8.12 -16.24
N ALA A 19 1.95 6.92 -16.82
CA ALA A 19 1.76 6.69 -18.26
C ALA A 19 0.36 7.11 -18.73
N ALA A 20 -0.70 6.73 -17.98
CA ALA A 20 -2.08 7.07 -18.35
C ALA A 20 -2.33 8.58 -18.36
N TYR A 21 -1.89 9.31 -17.34
CA TYR A 21 -2.00 10.77 -17.30
C TYR A 21 -1.23 11.45 -18.44
N LEU A 22 0.01 11.01 -18.71
CA LEU A 22 0.83 11.58 -19.78
C LEU A 22 0.27 11.24 -21.17
N THR A 23 -0.33 10.07 -21.33
CA THR A 23 -1.08 9.72 -22.55
C THR A 23 -2.26 10.68 -22.76
N ARG A 24 -3.03 10.99 -21.71
CA ARG A 24 -4.09 12.01 -21.78
C ARG A 24 -3.55 13.41 -22.09
N ALA A 25 -2.33 13.71 -21.67
CA ALA A 25 -1.62 14.93 -22.07
C ALA A 25 -1.03 14.87 -23.49
N GLY A 26 -1.40 13.87 -24.30
CA GLY A 26 -1.04 13.72 -25.71
C GLY A 26 0.36 13.18 -25.96
N GLN A 27 0.97 12.48 -24.98
CA GLN A 27 2.30 11.91 -25.14
C GLN A 27 2.21 10.43 -25.57
N LYS A 28 3.08 10.02 -26.50
CA LYS A 28 3.26 8.62 -26.90
C LYS A 28 4.22 7.94 -25.93
N ILE A 29 3.70 7.04 -25.10
CA ILE A 29 4.42 6.44 -23.98
C ILE A 29 4.77 4.97 -24.24
N ALA A 30 5.99 4.55 -23.87
CA ALA A 30 6.33 3.15 -23.68
C ALA A 30 6.40 2.85 -22.18
N VAL A 31 5.72 1.81 -21.72
CA VAL A 31 5.88 1.23 -20.38
C VAL A 31 6.63 -0.09 -20.52
N LEU A 32 7.72 -0.25 -19.76
CA LEU A 32 8.62 -1.41 -19.82
C LEU A 32 8.58 -2.15 -18.50
N GLU A 33 8.03 -3.36 -18.51
CA GLU A 33 7.89 -4.24 -17.34
C GLU A 33 8.86 -5.42 -17.45
N ALA A 34 9.60 -5.66 -16.39
CA ALA A 34 10.60 -6.72 -16.34
C ALA A 34 10.00 -8.13 -16.33
N THR A 35 8.85 -8.28 -15.66
CA THR A 35 8.16 -9.57 -15.46
C THR A 35 7.17 -9.87 -16.60
N PRO A 36 6.63 -11.11 -16.69
CA PRO A 36 5.62 -11.46 -17.68
C PRO A 36 4.28 -10.74 -17.49
N GLN A 37 4.02 -10.15 -16.32
CA GLN A 37 2.75 -9.55 -15.95
C GLN A 37 2.93 -8.11 -15.50
N ILE A 38 1.95 -7.26 -15.80
CA ILE A 38 1.87 -5.91 -15.24
C ILE A 38 1.17 -5.93 -13.88
N GLY A 39 1.37 -4.86 -13.10
CA GLY A 39 0.67 -4.66 -11.83
C GLY A 39 1.61 -4.45 -10.65
N GLY A 40 2.76 -5.13 -10.63
CA GLY A 40 3.65 -5.08 -9.47
C GLY A 40 2.90 -5.46 -8.19
N GLY A 41 2.87 -4.57 -7.20
CA GLY A 41 2.12 -4.80 -5.95
C GLY A 41 0.59 -4.92 -6.09
N THR A 42 0.04 -4.83 -7.31
CA THR A 42 -1.39 -5.06 -7.59
C THR A 42 -1.63 -6.30 -8.45
N SER A 43 -0.72 -7.28 -8.43
CA SER A 43 -0.92 -8.56 -9.11
C SER A 43 -2.09 -9.35 -8.52
N THR A 44 -2.79 -10.08 -9.39
CA THR A 44 -3.86 -11.03 -9.01
C THR A 44 -3.59 -12.34 -9.71
N GLU A 45 -3.48 -13.43 -8.95
CA GLU A 45 -3.02 -14.73 -9.41
C GLU A 45 -3.81 -15.89 -8.80
N GLU A 46 -3.54 -17.11 -9.27
CA GLU A 46 -4.20 -18.35 -8.82
C GLU A 46 -3.17 -19.33 -8.23
N PRO A 47 -2.51 -19.00 -7.09
CA PRO A 47 -1.40 -19.80 -6.57
C PRO A 47 -1.84 -21.10 -5.88
N THR A 48 -3.13 -21.30 -5.60
CA THR A 48 -3.68 -22.49 -4.94
C THR A 48 -4.29 -23.46 -5.95
N LEU A 49 -5.52 -23.21 -6.36
CA LEU A 49 -6.28 -24.02 -7.31
C LEU A 49 -6.80 -23.15 -8.46
N PRO A 50 -6.98 -23.72 -9.67
CA PRO A 50 -7.55 -22.98 -10.80
C PRO A 50 -8.89 -22.35 -10.44
N GLY A 51 -9.06 -21.06 -10.82
CA GLY A 51 -10.26 -20.27 -10.56
C GLY A 51 -10.29 -19.61 -9.18
N HIS A 52 -9.40 -19.97 -8.23
CA HIS A 52 -9.25 -19.29 -6.95
C HIS A 52 -8.23 -18.16 -7.10
N LYS A 53 -8.70 -16.93 -7.18
CA LYS A 53 -7.88 -15.73 -7.36
C LYS A 53 -7.51 -15.09 -6.03
N PHE A 54 -6.29 -14.60 -5.98
CA PHE A 54 -5.75 -13.88 -4.83
C PHE A 54 -4.94 -12.67 -5.30
N ASN A 55 -5.09 -11.58 -4.58
CA ASN A 55 -4.19 -10.44 -4.71
C ASN A 55 -2.97 -10.73 -3.82
N LEU A 56 -1.80 -10.95 -4.42
CA LEU A 56 -0.64 -11.41 -3.64
C LEU A 56 -0.10 -10.36 -2.67
N HIS A 57 -0.27 -9.06 -2.99
CA HIS A 57 0.25 -7.97 -2.15
C HIS A 57 -0.86 -6.98 -1.71
N ALA A 58 -1.72 -6.55 -2.62
CA ALA A 58 -2.72 -5.51 -2.39
C ALA A 58 -4.13 -6.11 -2.38
N ASN A 59 -4.54 -6.67 -1.25
CA ASN A 59 -5.85 -7.32 -1.14
C ASN A 59 -7.03 -6.34 -1.11
N PHE A 60 -6.78 -5.10 -0.75
CA PHE A 60 -7.76 -4.01 -0.72
C PHE A 60 -7.08 -2.67 -0.99
N PHE A 61 -7.86 -1.68 -1.39
CA PHE A 61 -7.37 -0.32 -1.57
C PHE A 61 -7.95 0.59 -0.50
N MET A 62 -7.09 1.41 0.11
CA MET A 62 -7.49 2.36 1.15
C MET A 62 -7.64 3.76 0.54
N GLY A 63 -8.79 4.39 0.76
CA GLY A 63 -9.05 5.77 0.33
C GLY A 63 -9.11 5.98 -1.19
N PHE A 64 -9.16 4.91 -1.98
CA PHE A 64 -9.15 4.99 -3.44
C PHE A 64 -10.39 5.70 -3.99
N GLY A 65 -11.55 5.58 -3.33
CA GLY A 65 -12.77 6.29 -3.70
C GLY A 65 -12.65 7.83 -3.66
N HIS A 66 -11.64 8.35 -2.95
CA HIS A 66 -11.33 9.79 -2.90
C HIS A 66 -10.14 10.20 -3.76
N ALA A 67 -9.51 9.25 -4.44
CA ALA A 67 -8.40 9.51 -5.35
C ALA A 67 -8.88 10.30 -6.58
N PRO A 68 -8.12 11.28 -7.06
CA PRO A 68 -8.49 12.03 -8.27
C PRO A 68 -8.57 11.14 -9.51
N LEU A 69 -7.86 10.03 -9.51
CA LEU A 69 -7.68 9.09 -10.62
C LEU A 69 -8.99 8.57 -11.22
N MET A 70 -9.99 8.25 -10.36
CA MET A 70 -11.29 7.75 -10.83
C MET A 70 -11.99 8.75 -11.74
N ARG A 71 -11.96 10.04 -11.35
CA ARG A 71 -12.55 11.14 -12.11
C ARG A 71 -11.68 11.51 -13.31
N ASP A 72 -10.38 11.74 -13.07
CA ASP A 72 -9.48 12.32 -14.05
C ASP A 72 -9.20 11.37 -15.22
N LEU A 73 -9.04 10.06 -14.93
CA LEU A 73 -8.77 9.02 -15.93
C LEU A 73 -10.02 8.28 -16.40
N GLU A 74 -11.19 8.57 -15.80
CA GLU A 74 -12.46 7.87 -16.10
C GLU A 74 -12.29 6.33 -16.09
N LEU A 75 -11.59 5.80 -15.07
CA LEU A 75 -11.14 4.40 -15.00
C LEU A 75 -12.26 3.37 -15.20
N HIS A 76 -13.52 3.73 -14.85
CA HIS A 76 -14.69 2.89 -15.08
C HIS A 76 -14.93 2.60 -16.56
N ARG A 77 -14.62 3.53 -17.48
CA ARG A 77 -14.72 3.33 -18.95
C ARG A 77 -13.70 2.33 -19.46
N TYR A 78 -12.63 2.12 -18.70
CA TYR A 78 -11.55 1.20 -19.02
C TYR A 78 -11.63 -0.12 -18.22
N GLY A 79 -12.79 -0.35 -17.58
CA GLY A 79 -13.12 -1.63 -16.94
C GLY A 79 -12.61 -1.77 -15.49
N TYR A 80 -12.28 -0.67 -14.82
CA TYR A 80 -12.03 -0.67 -13.39
C TYR A 80 -13.27 -0.25 -12.60
N SER A 81 -13.64 -1.08 -11.64
CA SER A 81 -14.67 -0.78 -10.64
C SER A 81 -14.32 -1.46 -9.33
N TYR A 82 -14.99 -1.08 -8.25
CA TYR A 82 -14.75 -1.62 -6.92
C TYR A 82 -16.03 -1.70 -6.10
N ILE A 83 -15.98 -2.49 -5.04
CA ILE A 83 -17.02 -2.62 -4.03
C ILE A 83 -16.56 -1.85 -2.79
N GLU A 84 -17.47 -1.14 -2.15
CA GLU A 84 -17.31 -0.56 -0.81
C GLU A 84 -18.17 -1.38 0.16
N PRO A 85 -17.59 -2.36 0.89
CA PRO A 85 -18.36 -3.19 1.79
C PRO A 85 -19.03 -2.38 2.90
N PRO A 86 -20.30 -2.62 3.25
CA PRO A 86 -20.99 -1.85 4.29
C PRO A 86 -20.43 -2.12 5.70
N VAL A 87 -19.94 -3.35 5.95
CA VAL A 87 -19.16 -3.70 7.14
C VAL A 87 -17.71 -3.72 6.74
N GLN A 88 -16.98 -2.71 7.18
CA GLN A 88 -15.64 -2.43 6.67
C GLN A 88 -14.58 -3.31 7.33
N GLN A 89 -14.64 -3.41 8.64
CA GLN A 89 -13.59 -4.08 9.41
C GLN A 89 -14.13 -4.64 10.70
N ALA A 90 -13.40 -5.61 11.25
CA ALA A 90 -13.60 -6.08 12.61
C ALA A 90 -12.27 -6.39 13.30
N GLY A 91 -12.25 -6.28 14.62
CA GLY A 91 -11.23 -6.87 15.49
C GLY A 91 -11.85 -8.04 16.25
N ALA A 92 -11.34 -9.26 16.07
CA ALA A 92 -11.79 -10.44 16.78
C ALA A 92 -10.80 -10.82 17.88
N PHE A 93 -11.32 -11.18 19.07
CA PHE A 93 -10.53 -11.54 20.26
C PHE A 93 -10.79 -12.99 20.67
N ARG A 94 -9.82 -13.63 21.37
CA ARG A 94 -9.93 -15.03 21.78
C ARG A 94 -11.04 -15.29 22.79
N ASP A 95 -11.47 -14.28 23.53
CA ASP A 95 -12.61 -14.39 24.45
C ASP A 95 -13.97 -14.48 23.73
N GLY A 96 -13.97 -14.45 22.41
CA GLY A 96 -15.17 -14.49 21.57
C GLY A 96 -15.83 -13.14 21.36
N SER A 97 -15.28 -12.05 21.89
CA SER A 97 -15.78 -10.71 21.63
C SER A 97 -15.20 -10.14 20.32
N CYS A 98 -15.84 -9.10 19.78
CA CYS A 98 -15.33 -8.36 18.62
C CYS A 98 -15.78 -6.91 18.61
N VAL A 99 -14.96 -6.05 18.00
CA VAL A 99 -15.31 -4.69 17.61
C VAL A 99 -15.59 -4.69 16.11
N VAL A 100 -16.72 -4.13 15.68
CA VAL A 100 -17.10 -4.06 14.26
C VAL A 100 -17.19 -2.61 13.81
N ILE A 101 -16.53 -2.29 12.71
CA ILE A 101 -16.49 -0.98 12.07
C ILE A 101 -17.33 -1.01 10.80
N HIS A 102 -18.40 -0.23 10.78
CA HIS A 102 -19.33 -0.08 9.66
C HIS A 102 -19.05 1.23 8.91
N GLN A 103 -19.54 1.33 7.67
CA GLN A 103 -19.69 2.65 7.03
C GLN A 103 -20.70 3.53 7.79
N ASP A 104 -21.68 2.91 8.40
CA ASP A 104 -22.64 3.57 9.30
C ASP A 104 -21.96 3.89 10.64
N LEU A 105 -21.78 5.20 10.91
CA LEU A 105 -21.14 5.71 12.12
C LEU A 105 -21.87 5.30 13.40
N ASP A 106 -23.21 5.30 13.39
CA ASP A 106 -23.99 4.96 14.59
C ASP A 106 -23.87 3.47 14.93
N LYS A 107 -23.83 2.58 13.94
CA LYS A 107 -23.55 1.16 14.15
C LYS A 107 -22.14 0.94 14.70
N THR A 108 -21.14 1.63 14.16
CA THR A 108 -19.77 1.58 14.68
C THR A 108 -19.70 2.03 16.14
N CYS A 109 -20.30 3.17 16.46
CA CYS A 109 -20.34 3.66 17.85
C CYS A 109 -21.11 2.70 18.77
N ALA A 110 -22.16 2.04 18.30
CA ALA A 110 -22.88 1.03 19.07
C ALA A 110 -22.01 -0.22 19.34
N SER A 111 -21.20 -0.65 18.38
CA SER A 111 -20.24 -1.74 18.58
C SER A 111 -19.19 -1.37 19.63
N LEU A 112 -18.55 -0.21 19.51
CA LEU A 112 -17.54 0.30 20.46
C LEU A 112 -18.12 0.49 21.86
N ALA A 113 -19.36 0.98 21.98
CA ALA A 113 -20.03 1.22 23.26
C ALA A 113 -20.32 -0.08 24.06
N LYS A 114 -20.25 -1.25 23.43
CA LYS A 114 -20.28 -2.52 24.16
C LYS A 114 -19.08 -2.68 25.12
N PHE A 115 -17.98 -1.98 24.84
CA PHE A 115 -16.74 -1.99 25.63
C PHE A 115 -16.56 -0.69 26.41
N SER A 116 -16.64 0.45 25.72
CA SER A 116 -16.45 1.77 26.31
C SER A 116 -17.34 2.82 25.63
N LYS A 117 -18.28 3.39 26.39
CA LYS A 117 -19.10 4.50 25.88
C LYS A 117 -18.24 5.75 25.59
N ARG A 118 -17.25 6.04 26.44
CA ARG A 118 -16.32 7.16 26.23
C ARG A 118 -15.57 6.97 24.91
N ASP A 119 -15.09 5.76 24.61
CA ASP A 119 -14.35 5.49 23.38
C ASP A 119 -15.23 5.57 22.14
N ALA A 120 -16.50 5.16 22.24
CA ALA A 120 -17.48 5.36 21.18
C ALA A 120 -17.72 6.85 20.88
N ASP A 121 -17.83 7.68 21.92
CA ASP A 121 -17.97 9.14 21.76
C ASP A 121 -16.68 9.74 21.15
N THR A 122 -15.49 9.31 21.61
CA THR A 122 -14.19 9.72 21.06
C THR A 122 -14.06 9.31 19.56
N PHE A 123 -14.47 8.08 19.22
CA PHE A 123 -14.46 7.64 17.83
C PHE A 123 -15.33 8.53 16.94
N ARG A 124 -16.51 8.91 17.40
CA ARG A 124 -17.43 9.82 16.69
C ARG A 124 -16.76 11.17 16.41
N ASP A 125 -16.10 11.74 17.41
CA ASP A 125 -15.39 13.03 17.28
C ASP A 125 -14.22 12.93 16.28
N LEU A 126 -13.42 11.86 16.37
CA LEU A 126 -12.32 11.60 15.43
C LEU A 126 -12.83 11.35 14.01
N TYR A 127 -13.95 10.64 13.85
CA TYR A 127 -14.59 10.41 12.56
C TYR A 127 -14.99 11.75 11.92
N HIS A 128 -15.71 12.61 12.64
CA HIS A 128 -16.05 13.92 12.12
C HIS A 128 -14.82 14.72 11.75
N ARG A 129 -13.76 14.68 12.56
CA ARG A 129 -12.52 15.41 12.33
C ARG A 129 -11.79 14.92 11.09
N TYR A 130 -11.43 13.64 11.03
CA TYR A 130 -10.52 13.12 9.99
C TYR A 130 -11.25 12.58 8.76
N VAL A 131 -12.42 11.99 8.93
CA VAL A 131 -13.16 11.40 7.81
C VAL A 131 -14.03 12.45 7.10
N VAL A 132 -14.56 13.44 7.83
CA VAL A 132 -15.45 14.46 7.24
C VAL A 132 -14.71 15.78 6.99
N GLU A 133 -14.18 16.41 8.03
CA GLU A 133 -13.67 17.78 7.93
C GLU A 133 -12.28 17.86 7.29
N MET A 134 -11.30 17.10 7.79
CA MET A 134 -9.91 17.17 7.34
C MET A 134 -9.58 16.31 6.10
N ARG A 135 -10.52 15.54 5.61
CA ARG A 135 -10.29 14.71 4.41
C ARG A 135 -9.74 15.48 3.21
N PRO A 136 -10.24 16.68 2.85
CA PRO A 136 -9.67 17.46 1.74
C PRO A 136 -8.19 17.78 1.95
N LEU A 137 -7.78 18.10 3.19
CA LEU A 137 -6.38 18.33 3.53
C LEU A 137 -5.56 17.04 3.36
N LEU A 138 -6.05 15.90 3.88
CA LEU A 138 -5.35 14.62 3.80
C LEU A 138 -5.19 14.14 2.35
N VAL A 139 -6.20 14.33 1.51
CA VAL A 139 -6.11 14.11 0.06
C VAL A 139 -5.07 15.05 -0.55
N SER A 140 -5.08 16.32 -0.17
CA SER A 140 -4.10 17.30 -0.66
C SER A 140 -2.67 16.93 -0.26
N LEU A 141 -2.44 16.51 0.98
CA LEU A 141 -1.13 16.03 1.43
C LEU A 141 -0.68 14.78 0.66
N MET A 142 -1.61 13.88 0.35
CA MET A 142 -1.31 12.63 -0.38
C MET A 142 -0.92 12.87 -1.84
N TYR A 143 -1.62 13.76 -2.54
CA TYR A 143 -1.50 13.95 -4.00
C TYR A 143 -0.69 15.18 -4.42
N ASN A 144 0.04 15.81 -3.51
CA ASN A 144 1.03 16.83 -3.80
C ASN A 144 2.45 16.38 -3.39
N ALA A 145 3.46 16.96 -4.01
CA ALA A 145 4.84 16.78 -3.57
C ALA A 145 4.96 17.17 -2.09
N PRO A 146 5.75 16.45 -1.29
CA PRO A 146 5.88 16.74 0.14
C PRO A 146 6.50 18.10 0.37
N LEU A 147 6.02 18.78 1.42
CA LEU A 147 6.55 20.05 1.86
C LEU A 147 7.44 19.87 3.09
N PRO A 148 8.52 20.63 3.22
CA PRO A 148 9.22 20.78 4.49
C PRO A 148 8.27 21.15 5.63
N LEU A 149 8.57 20.69 6.86
CA LEU A 149 7.66 20.84 8.00
C LEU A 149 7.37 22.32 8.34
N ASP A 150 8.35 23.21 8.19
CA ASP A 150 8.20 24.65 8.37
C ASP A 150 7.18 25.22 7.38
N GLN A 151 7.32 24.91 6.09
CA GLN A 151 6.38 25.33 5.06
C GLN A 151 4.99 24.75 5.25
N LEU A 152 4.88 23.50 5.72
CA LEU A 152 3.60 22.89 6.04
C LEU A 152 2.97 23.61 7.24
N THR A 153 3.72 23.91 8.28
CA THR A 153 3.26 24.62 9.48
C THR A 153 2.73 26.02 9.15
N ASP A 154 3.34 26.72 8.19
CA ASP A 154 2.89 28.04 7.73
C ASP A 154 1.52 27.98 7.02
N ARG A 155 1.21 26.86 6.41
CA ARG A 155 -0.06 26.64 5.68
C ARG A 155 -1.19 26.06 6.54
N LEU A 156 -0.85 25.51 7.70
CA LEU A 156 -1.78 24.89 8.63
C LEU A 156 -1.90 25.73 9.90
N SER A 157 -3.08 26.25 10.19
CA SER A 157 -3.32 27.08 11.37
C SER A 157 -4.60 26.67 12.10
N GLY A 158 -4.69 27.07 13.38
CA GLY A 158 -5.82 26.77 14.25
C GLY A 158 -5.58 25.59 15.19
N PRO A 159 -6.52 25.33 16.13
CA PRO A 159 -6.42 24.24 17.11
C PRO A 159 -6.30 22.84 16.51
N LYS A 160 -7.13 22.51 15.52
CA LYS A 160 -7.12 21.18 14.87
C LYS A 160 -5.83 20.94 14.10
N ALA A 161 -5.30 21.96 13.42
CA ALA A 161 -4.00 21.87 12.75
C ALA A 161 -2.86 21.65 13.74
N LYS A 162 -2.89 22.33 14.90
CA LYS A 162 -1.88 22.11 15.95
C LYS A 162 -1.91 20.70 16.51
N GLU A 163 -3.09 20.15 16.75
CA GLU A 163 -3.26 18.77 17.20
C GLU A 163 -2.77 17.77 16.13
N PHE A 164 -3.17 17.96 14.86
CA PHE A 164 -2.69 17.17 13.73
C PHE A 164 -1.15 17.13 13.68
N LEU A 165 -0.50 18.28 13.78
CA LEU A 165 0.96 18.38 13.77
C LEU A 165 1.60 17.77 15.03
N ALA A 166 0.90 17.80 16.18
CA ALA A 166 1.41 17.26 17.44
C ALA A 166 1.60 15.75 17.41
N HIS A 167 0.84 15.00 16.62
CA HIS A 167 1.01 13.55 16.46
C HIS A 167 2.41 13.16 16.03
N SER A 168 3.09 14.01 15.25
CA SER A 168 4.48 13.78 14.83
C SER A 168 5.52 13.82 15.96
N LYS A 169 5.12 14.16 17.18
CA LYS A 169 6.00 14.19 18.36
C LYS A 169 5.93 12.91 19.20
N HIS A 170 4.96 12.04 18.92
CA HIS A 170 4.68 10.83 19.68
C HIS A 170 4.80 9.59 18.78
N ASP A 171 4.98 8.43 19.38
CA ASP A 171 4.80 7.15 18.70
C ASP A 171 3.30 6.82 18.59
N LEU A 172 2.95 5.88 17.70
CA LEU A 172 1.55 5.57 17.41
C LEU A 172 0.83 4.92 18.60
N PHE A 173 1.51 4.07 19.39
CA PHE A 173 0.91 3.48 20.60
C PHE A 173 0.48 4.57 21.58
N SER A 174 1.35 5.56 21.81
CA SER A 174 1.05 6.70 22.70
C SER A 174 -0.13 7.50 22.16
N VAL A 175 -0.18 7.80 20.87
CA VAL A 175 -1.31 8.54 20.25
C VAL A 175 -2.62 7.79 20.43
N VAL A 176 -2.64 6.48 20.16
CA VAL A 176 -3.85 5.66 20.33
C VAL A 176 -4.28 5.59 21.79
N ALA A 177 -3.32 5.45 22.73
CA ALA A 177 -3.59 5.40 24.17
C ALA A 177 -4.15 6.74 24.71
N ASP A 178 -3.77 7.88 24.13
CA ASP A 178 -4.31 9.19 24.53
C ASP A 178 -5.78 9.34 24.14
N TYR A 179 -6.22 8.70 23.06
CA TYR A 179 -7.59 8.79 22.60
C TYR A 179 -8.52 7.76 23.23
N PHE A 180 -8.10 6.51 23.39
CA PHE A 180 -8.97 5.40 23.79
C PHE A 180 -8.57 4.81 25.14
N ASP A 181 -9.55 4.31 25.91
CA ASP A 181 -9.36 3.71 27.23
C ASP A 181 -9.40 2.17 27.18
N ASP A 182 -10.30 1.58 26.38
CA ASP A 182 -10.46 0.14 26.31
C ASP A 182 -9.31 -0.52 25.53
N ASP A 183 -8.70 -1.57 26.09
CA ASP A 183 -7.54 -2.22 25.49
C ASP A 183 -7.85 -2.93 24.18
N ARG A 184 -9.05 -3.46 23.96
CA ARG A 184 -9.45 -4.07 22.66
C ARG A 184 -9.52 -3.04 21.58
N ILE A 185 -10.07 -1.86 21.89
CA ILE A 185 -10.17 -0.72 20.96
C ILE A 185 -8.77 -0.20 20.62
N ARG A 186 -7.91 -0.04 21.63
CA ARG A 186 -6.49 0.32 21.46
C ARG A 186 -5.76 -0.69 20.58
N THR A 187 -5.94 -1.98 20.86
CA THR A 187 -5.32 -3.10 20.14
C THR A 187 -5.73 -3.05 18.66
N LEU A 188 -7.01 -2.88 18.34
CA LEU A 188 -7.48 -2.77 16.96
C LEU A 188 -6.82 -1.59 16.24
N PHE A 189 -6.86 -0.36 16.80
CA PHE A 189 -6.30 0.80 16.11
C PHE A 189 -4.78 0.78 16.01
N THR A 190 -4.09 0.21 16.98
CA THR A 190 -2.64 0.03 16.90
C THR A 190 -2.24 -1.01 15.84
N SER A 191 -3.06 -2.04 15.65
CA SER A 191 -2.80 -3.09 14.65
C SER A 191 -2.76 -2.57 13.20
N TYR A 192 -3.28 -1.38 12.93
CA TYR A 192 -3.12 -0.75 11.61
C TYR A 192 -1.66 -0.44 11.24
N MET A 193 -0.74 -0.40 12.21
CA MET A 193 0.70 -0.31 11.93
C MET A 193 1.16 -1.42 10.97
N HIS A 194 0.61 -2.61 11.15
CA HIS A 194 0.85 -3.74 10.27
C HIS A 194 0.44 -3.43 8.81
N VAL A 195 -0.78 -2.93 8.59
CA VAL A 195 -1.31 -2.63 7.25
C VAL A 195 -0.49 -1.57 6.53
N ILE A 196 0.02 -0.58 7.25
CA ILE A 196 0.83 0.51 6.67
C ILE A 196 2.33 0.23 6.73
N THR A 197 2.75 -0.91 7.29
CA THR A 197 4.16 -1.31 7.47
C THR A 197 5.02 -0.22 8.12
N THR A 198 4.48 0.46 9.16
CA THR A 198 5.21 1.41 9.98
C THR A 198 5.78 0.71 11.22
N GLU A 199 6.81 1.30 11.81
CA GLU A 199 7.45 0.83 13.03
C GLU A 199 7.07 1.73 14.20
N ASN A 200 7.07 1.18 15.43
CA ASN A 200 6.78 1.98 16.62
C ASN A 200 8.01 2.75 17.08
N VAL A 201 8.30 3.84 16.38
CA VAL A 201 9.42 4.75 16.67
C VAL A 201 8.90 6.13 17.03
N PRO A 202 9.70 6.97 17.73
CA PRO A 202 9.34 8.36 17.99
C PRO A 202 8.93 9.09 16.70
N GLY A 203 7.76 9.73 16.71
CA GLY A 203 7.18 10.42 15.56
C GLY A 203 6.30 9.55 14.66
N SER A 204 6.21 8.24 14.85
CA SER A 204 5.34 7.37 14.07
C SER A 204 3.84 7.70 14.22
N GLY A 205 3.46 8.41 15.28
CA GLY A 205 2.09 8.89 15.46
C GLY A 205 1.59 9.81 14.34
N MET A 206 2.49 10.38 13.54
CA MET A 206 2.13 11.19 12.37
C MET A 206 1.25 10.45 11.35
N VAL A 207 1.24 9.12 11.36
CA VAL A 207 0.40 8.31 10.46
C VAL A 207 -1.04 8.17 10.95
N PHE A 208 -1.33 8.44 12.23
CA PHE A 208 -2.65 8.26 12.85
C PHE A 208 -3.80 8.97 12.09
N PRO A 209 -3.67 10.25 11.69
CA PRO A 209 -4.74 10.91 10.94
C PRO A 209 -5.07 10.23 9.61
N GLY A 210 -4.05 9.73 8.91
CA GLY A 210 -4.19 8.98 7.66
C GLY A 210 -4.87 7.63 7.87
N ILE A 211 -4.52 6.91 8.94
CA ILE A 211 -5.20 5.67 9.34
C ILE A 211 -6.68 5.96 9.58
N PHE A 212 -6.96 6.93 10.44
CA PHE A 212 -8.33 7.21 10.86
C PHE A 212 -9.20 7.74 9.72
N ALA A 213 -8.65 8.56 8.83
CA ALA A 213 -9.37 9.03 7.64
C ALA A 213 -9.82 7.91 6.69
N ASN A 214 -9.16 6.76 6.76
CA ASN A 214 -9.45 5.60 5.92
C ASN A 214 -10.12 4.45 6.68
N VAL A 215 -10.52 4.65 7.93
CA VAL A 215 -11.13 3.59 8.76
C VAL A 215 -12.39 2.98 8.14
N THR A 216 -13.10 3.76 7.33
CA THR A 216 -14.25 3.31 6.53
C THR A 216 -14.02 3.48 5.02
N GLY A 217 -12.79 3.47 4.58
CA GLY A 217 -12.40 3.73 3.18
C GLY A 217 -11.77 2.53 2.47
N PHE A 218 -12.05 1.30 2.92
CA PHE A 218 -11.56 0.08 2.29
C PHE A 218 -12.44 -0.30 1.11
N THR A 219 -11.82 -0.56 -0.02
CA THR A 219 -12.50 -0.97 -1.25
C THR A 219 -11.89 -2.26 -1.80
N LEU A 220 -12.72 -3.11 -2.38
CA LEU A 220 -12.30 -4.32 -3.09
C LEU A 220 -12.41 -4.10 -4.60
N PRO A 221 -11.30 -4.12 -5.36
CA PRO A 221 -11.35 -4.09 -6.83
C PRO A 221 -12.08 -5.31 -7.38
N ILE A 222 -13.08 -5.09 -8.23
CA ILE A 222 -13.84 -6.17 -8.87
C ILE A 222 -12.94 -6.92 -9.86
N GLY A 223 -12.90 -8.24 -9.74
CA GLY A 223 -12.11 -9.12 -10.57
C GLY A 223 -10.63 -9.21 -10.22
N GLY A 224 -10.18 -8.45 -9.22
CA GLY A 224 -8.79 -8.45 -8.74
C GLY A 224 -8.13 -7.08 -8.74
N ALA A 225 -7.10 -6.93 -7.91
CA ALA A 225 -6.32 -5.68 -7.81
C ALA A 225 -5.68 -5.27 -9.14
N VAL A 226 -5.37 -6.24 -10.01
CA VAL A 226 -4.81 -6.03 -11.35
C VAL A 226 -5.75 -5.25 -12.28
N ALA A 227 -7.05 -5.17 -12.00
CA ALA A 227 -8.01 -4.41 -12.80
C ALA A 227 -7.65 -2.92 -12.92
N TYR A 228 -7.05 -2.34 -11.86
CA TYR A 228 -6.61 -0.95 -11.89
C TYR A 228 -5.44 -0.70 -12.87
N PRO A 229 -4.28 -1.36 -12.76
CA PRO A 229 -3.20 -1.18 -13.74
C PRO A 229 -3.61 -1.59 -15.15
N LEU A 230 -4.48 -2.58 -15.33
CA LEU A 230 -5.03 -2.93 -16.65
C LEU A 230 -5.85 -1.79 -17.26
N ALA A 231 -6.66 -1.09 -16.47
CA ALA A 231 -7.39 0.09 -16.94
C ALA A 231 -6.43 1.20 -17.40
N CYS A 232 -5.37 1.47 -16.63
CA CYS A 232 -4.33 2.43 -17.03
C CYS A 232 -3.61 1.99 -18.32
N ALA A 233 -3.28 0.70 -18.46
CA ALA A 233 -2.65 0.16 -19.66
C ALA A 233 -3.54 0.31 -20.91
N ARG A 234 -4.87 0.16 -20.76
CA ARG A 234 -5.83 0.41 -21.86
C ARG A 234 -5.84 1.87 -22.29
N ILE A 235 -5.73 2.82 -21.37
CA ILE A 235 -5.59 4.25 -21.69
C ILE A 235 -4.31 4.48 -22.51
N VAL A 236 -3.18 3.89 -22.08
CA VAL A 236 -1.90 3.99 -22.79
C VAL A 236 -2.04 3.45 -24.22
N ALA A 237 -2.67 2.29 -24.40
CA ALA A 237 -2.88 1.67 -25.70
C ALA A 237 -3.80 2.52 -26.61
N GLU A 238 -4.88 3.08 -26.09
CA GLU A 238 -5.79 3.97 -26.82
C GLU A 238 -5.07 5.22 -27.35
N GLY A 239 -4.13 5.77 -26.58
CA GLY A 239 -3.30 6.91 -27.00
C GLY A 239 -2.14 6.54 -27.93
N GLY A 240 -2.05 5.29 -28.40
CA GLY A 240 -1.01 4.82 -29.32
C GLY A 240 0.33 4.53 -28.64
N GLY A 241 0.36 4.47 -27.30
CA GLY A 241 1.49 3.98 -26.53
C GLY A 241 1.57 2.46 -26.48
N VAL A 242 2.58 1.92 -25.83
CA VAL A 242 2.79 0.49 -25.68
C VAL A 242 3.13 0.11 -24.25
N VAL A 243 2.67 -1.07 -23.84
CA VAL A 243 3.11 -1.72 -22.59
C VAL A 243 3.81 -3.02 -22.99
N ARG A 244 5.08 -3.15 -22.63
CA ARG A 244 5.91 -4.33 -22.94
C ARG A 244 6.29 -5.05 -21.66
N THR A 245 5.89 -6.28 -21.54
CA THR A 245 6.36 -7.22 -20.50
C THR A 245 7.61 -7.95 -20.98
N ASN A 246 8.32 -8.62 -20.07
CA ASN A 246 9.62 -9.26 -20.32
C ASN A 246 10.63 -8.27 -20.98
N ALA A 247 10.58 -7.01 -20.56
CA ALA A 247 11.37 -5.90 -21.08
C ALA A 247 12.17 -5.25 -19.94
N LYS A 248 13.01 -6.04 -19.26
CA LYS A 248 13.83 -5.56 -18.15
C LYS A 248 14.83 -4.52 -18.63
N VAL A 249 14.73 -3.31 -18.06
CA VAL A 249 15.70 -2.24 -18.28
C VAL A 249 16.94 -2.51 -17.45
N ARG A 250 18.10 -2.41 -18.08
CA ARG A 250 19.42 -2.54 -17.45
C ARG A 250 20.04 -1.17 -17.14
N GLU A 251 19.83 -0.19 -18.02
CA GLU A 251 20.54 1.09 -17.98
C GLU A 251 19.63 2.22 -18.49
N ILE A 252 19.75 3.40 -17.91
CA ILE A 252 19.15 4.65 -18.39
C ILE A 252 20.21 5.40 -19.17
N THR A 253 19.96 5.67 -20.45
CA THR A 253 20.91 6.37 -21.30
C THR A 253 20.91 7.86 -20.95
N ILE A 254 22.09 8.37 -20.56
CA ILE A 254 22.31 9.78 -20.23
C ILE A 254 23.26 10.40 -21.25
N GLU A 255 22.80 11.44 -21.93
CA GLU A 255 23.61 12.20 -22.89
C GLU A 255 23.62 13.68 -22.50
N SER A 256 24.79 14.24 -22.30
CA SER A 256 24.98 15.66 -21.92
C SER A 256 24.15 16.07 -20.69
N GLY A 257 24.03 15.18 -19.69
CA GLY A 257 23.30 15.42 -18.44
C GLY A 257 21.77 15.23 -18.54
N ARG A 258 21.29 14.70 -19.64
CA ARG A 258 19.86 14.46 -19.90
C ARG A 258 19.58 12.97 -20.15
N ALA A 259 18.45 12.48 -19.63
CA ALA A 259 17.94 11.15 -19.93
C ALA A 259 17.35 11.13 -21.35
N THR A 260 17.89 10.27 -22.22
CA THR A 260 17.53 10.17 -23.64
C THR A 260 16.93 8.83 -24.03
N GLY A 261 16.95 7.83 -23.14
CA GLY A 261 16.42 6.52 -23.43
C GLY A 261 16.80 5.48 -22.38
N VAL A 262 16.69 4.23 -22.79
CA VAL A 262 17.03 3.07 -21.94
C VAL A 262 17.65 1.94 -22.78
N ILE A 263 18.43 1.09 -22.13
CA ILE A 263 18.97 -0.16 -22.70
C ILE A 263 18.36 -1.33 -21.92
N LEU A 264 17.76 -2.28 -22.62
CA LEU A 264 17.23 -3.51 -22.05
C LEU A 264 18.35 -4.56 -21.78
N ASP A 265 18.07 -5.53 -20.92
CA ASP A 265 19.00 -6.64 -20.64
C ASP A 265 19.44 -7.40 -21.90
N ASN A 266 18.59 -7.50 -22.93
CA ASN A 266 18.89 -8.13 -24.19
C ASN A 266 19.68 -7.24 -25.19
N GLY A 267 20.09 -6.04 -24.76
CA GLY A 267 20.83 -5.08 -25.56
C GLY A 267 19.98 -4.20 -26.48
N THR A 268 18.65 -4.33 -26.46
CA THR A 268 17.77 -3.42 -27.24
C THR A 268 17.81 -2.01 -26.66
N GLU A 269 18.08 -1.04 -27.50
CA GLU A 269 18.03 0.38 -27.17
C GLU A 269 16.69 0.97 -27.57
N LEU A 270 16.11 1.79 -26.67
CA LEU A 270 14.88 2.55 -26.91
C LEU A 270 15.12 4.02 -26.58
N THR A 271 14.70 4.92 -27.46
CA THR A 271 14.92 6.37 -27.32
C THR A 271 13.66 7.08 -26.85
N ALA A 272 13.86 8.01 -25.90
CA ALA A 272 12.82 8.90 -25.37
C ALA A 272 13.08 10.34 -25.84
N GLY A 273 12.10 10.97 -26.49
CA GLY A 273 12.25 12.32 -27.01
C GLY A 273 12.21 13.41 -25.94
N LYS A 274 11.57 13.14 -24.79
CA LYS A 274 11.28 14.16 -23.79
C LYS A 274 11.71 13.76 -22.38
N PHE A 275 11.44 12.53 -21.94
CA PHE A 275 11.70 12.11 -20.57
C PHE A 275 11.78 10.57 -20.41
N VAL A 276 12.41 10.16 -19.31
CA VAL A 276 12.33 8.81 -18.73
C VAL A 276 11.79 8.95 -17.32
N ALA A 277 10.82 8.12 -16.92
CA ALA A 277 10.36 8.09 -15.54
C ALA A 277 10.45 6.66 -14.98
N SER A 278 11.00 6.53 -13.78
CA SER A 278 11.21 5.24 -13.11
C SER A 278 10.16 4.99 -12.03
N GLY A 279 9.41 3.90 -12.17
CA GLY A 279 8.42 3.43 -11.21
C GLY A 279 8.92 2.30 -10.30
N ILE A 280 10.19 1.90 -10.44
CA ILE A 280 10.84 0.92 -9.57
C ILE A 280 11.45 1.59 -8.34
N ASP A 281 12.16 0.84 -7.51
CA ASP A 281 12.83 1.37 -6.33
C ASP A 281 13.90 2.42 -6.68
N THR A 282 14.09 3.37 -5.75
CA THR A 282 14.99 4.51 -6.00
C THR A 282 16.46 4.11 -6.04
N PRO A 283 16.98 3.21 -5.16
CA PRO A 283 18.36 2.75 -5.26
C PRO A 283 18.71 2.19 -6.63
N THR A 284 17.91 1.26 -7.15
CA THR A 284 18.11 0.66 -8.47
C THR A 284 18.03 1.71 -9.59
N THR A 285 17.11 2.68 -9.47
CA THR A 285 17.00 3.78 -10.45
C THR A 285 18.27 4.62 -10.50
N VAL A 286 18.85 4.95 -9.34
CA VAL A 286 20.10 5.73 -9.24
C VAL A 286 21.28 4.95 -9.82
N GLU A 287 21.37 3.64 -9.57
CA GLU A 287 22.40 2.79 -10.18
C GLU A 287 22.28 2.77 -11.72
N MET A 288 21.08 2.60 -12.25
CA MET A 288 20.85 2.56 -13.70
C MET A 288 21.18 3.88 -14.41
N ALA A 289 21.06 5.01 -13.70
CA ALA A 289 21.31 6.33 -14.26
C ALA A 289 22.77 6.80 -14.09
N GLY A 290 23.54 6.19 -13.16
CA GLY A 290 24.89 6.59 -12.78
C GLY A 290 24.90 7.40 -11.47
N ARG A 291 25.41 6.77 -10.41
CA ARG A 291 25.42 7.32 -9.02
C ARG A 291 26.08 8.68 -8.90
N GLU A 292 27.11 8.90 -9.72
CA GLU A 292 27.91 10.15 -9.74
C GLU A 292 27.10 11.37 -10.19
N LEU A 293 25.92 11.18 -10.75
CA LEU A 293 25.01 12.26 -11.17
C LEU A 293 24.12 12.78 -10.04
N PHE A 294 24.16 12.12 -8.88
CA PHE A 294 23.34 12.44 -7.71
C PHE A 294 24.19 13.00 -6.57
N GLU A 295 23.54 13.73 -5.67
CA GLU A 295 24.21 14.26 -4.48
C GLU A 295 24.76 13.12 -3.61
N THR A 296 26.01 13.25 -3.14
CA THR A 296 26.66 12.22 -2.32
C THR A 296 25.83 11.84 -1.10
N GLU A 297 25.24 12.81 -0.40
CA GLU A 297 24.40 12.58 0.77
C GLU A 297 23.12 11.78 0.44
N ALA A 298 22.53 12.01 -0.74
CA ALA A 298 21.39 11.24 -1.21
C ALA A 298 21.78 9.79 -1.50
N VAL A 299 22.92 9.57 -2.13
CA VAL A 299 23.46 8.24 -2.45
C VAL A 299 23.81 7.47 -1.17
N GLU A 300 24.50 8.10 -0.21
CA GLU A 300 24.83 7.51 1.08
C GLU A 300 23.58 7.11 1.86
N LYS A 301 22.51 7.90 1.79
CA LYS A 301 21.23 7.58 2.41
C LYS A 301 20.55 6.39 1.73
N LEU A 302 20.63 6.27 0.41
CA LEU A 302 20.11 5.11 -0.34
C LEU A 302 20.89 3.83 -0.02
N ASP A 303 22.22 3.90 0.17
CA ASP A 303 23.04 2.76 0.57
C ASP A 303 22.68 2.25 1.97
N ASN A 304 22.22 3.15 2.85
CA ASN A 304 21.77 2.83 4.20
C ASN A 304 20.24 2.81 4.33
N TRP A 305 19.53 2.55 3.22
CA TRP A 305 18.08 2.57 3.20
C TRP A 305 17.48 1.48 4.09
N HIS A 306 16.61 1.88 5.02
CA HIS A 306 15.92 0.94 5.91
C HIS A 306 14.70 0.36 5.21
N TRP A 307 14.77 -0.91 4.84
CA TRP A 307 13.69 -1.60 4.14
C TRP A 307 12.53 -2.00 5.05
N GLY A 308 12.75 -2.06 6.36
CA GLY A 308 11.79 -2.42 7.39
C GLY A 308 12.22 -3.65 8.17
N ASN A 309 11.83 -3.70 9.44
CA ASN A 309 12.11 -4.84 10.32
C ASN A 309 11.16 -6.01 10.06
N HIS A 310 10.02 -5.75 9.42
CA HIS A 310 9.00 -6.75 9.11
C HIS A 310 8.47 -6.59 7.69
N SER A 311 8.00 -7.71 7.15
CA SER A 311 7.27 -7.80 5.90
C SER A 311 6.01 -8.64 6.08
N LEU A 312 5.15 -8.66 5.07
CA LEU A 312 3.94 -9.46 5.09
C LEU A 312 4.26 -10.94 4.83
N VAL A 313 3.57 -11.80 5.55
CA VAL A 313 3.46 -13.22 5.24
C VAL A 313 2.00 -13.51 4.99
N THR A 314 1.66 -14.05 3.83
CA THR A 314 0.26 -14.25 3.48
C THR A 314 -0.06 -15.73 3.35
N LEU A 315 -0.98 -16.21 4.17
CA LEU A 315 -1.60 -17.51 3.94
C LEU A 315 -2.84 -17.33 3.07
N HIS A 316 -2.81 -17.89 1.87
CA HIS A 316 -3.91 -17.95 0.93
C HIS A 316 -4.60 -19.32 1.02
N LEU A 317 -5.92 -19.34 1.14
CA LEU A 317 -6.72 -20.55 1.26
C LEU A 317 -7.78 -20.63 0.15
N ALA A 318 -7.76 -21.72 -0.61
CA ALA A 318 -8.92 -22.15 -1.39
C ALA A 318 -9.83 -22.97 -0.48
N LEU A 319 -11.07 -22.53 -0.28
CA LEU A 319 -12.03 -23.09 0.67
C LEU A 319 -13.28 -23.59 -0.06
N ARG A 320 -14.01 -24.52 0.56
CA ARG A 320 -15.36 -24.88 0.16
C ARG A 320 -16.37 -23.84 0.65
N ASP A 321 -16.32 -23.50 1.94
CA ASP A 321 -17.19 -22.55 2.61
C ASP A 321 -16.39 -21.37 3.17
N ALA A 322 -16.94 -20.16 3.18
CA ALA A 322 -16.30 -18.99 3.77
C ALA A 322 -16.01 -19.22 5.28
N PRO A 323 -14.96 -18.59 5.84
CA PRO A 323 -14.68 -18.69 7.26
C PRO A 323 -15.87 -18.22 8.12
N VAL A 324 -16.19 -18.98 9.17
CA VAL A 324 -17.24 -18.65 10.14
C VAL A 324 -16.58 -18.33 11.46
N TYR A 325 -16.63 -17.06 11.86
CA TYR A 325 -15.93 -16.57 13.04
C TYR A 325 -16.68 -16.87 14.34
N LYS A 326 -15.98 -17.34 15.37
CA LYS A 326 -16.55 -17.63 16.69
C LYS A 326 -17.20 -16.41 17.35
N ALA A 327 -16.64 -15.23 17.09
CA ALA A 327 -17.14 -13.95 17.61
C ALA A 327 -18.51 -13.54 17.05
N ARG A 328 -19.08 -14.28 16.08
CA ARG A 328 -20.46 -14.07 15.58
C ARG A 328 -21.54 -14.22 16.66
N ASP A 329 -21.26 -14.99 17.71
CA ASP A 329 -22.19 -15.12 18.84
C ASP A 329 -22.28 -13.83 19.66
N PHE A 330 -21.22 -13.00 19.64
CA PHE A 330 -21.18 -11.69 20.28
C PHE A 330 -21.72 -10.58 19.36
N ASP A 331 -21.33 -10.60 18.08
CA ASP A 331 -21.79 -9.69 17.05
C ASP A 331 -21.80 -10.40 15.68
N PRO A 332 -22.98 -10.73 15.13
CA PRO A 332 -23.09 -11.46 13.86
C PRO A 332 -22.54 -10.68 12.65
N ASP A 333 -22.46 -9.36 12.73
CA ASP A 333 -21.95 -8.53 11.63
C ASP A 333 -20.45 -8.78 11.34
N ILE A 334 -19.73 -9.52 12.22
CA ILE A 334 -18.34 -9.91 11.95
C ILE A 334 -18.20 -10.81 10.73
N ASP A 335 -19.18 -11.69 10.45
CA ASP A 335 -19.16 -12.56 9.26
C ASP A 335 -19.35 -11.77 7.95
N GLU A 336 -19.89 -10.55 8.03
CA GLU A 336 -20.03 -9.62 6.92
C GLU A 336 -18.85 -8.62 6.82
N ALA A 337 -17.92 -8.67 7.78
CA ALA A 337 -16.78 -7.75 7.78
C ALA A 337 -15.79 -8.06 6.65
N PHE A 338 -15.47 -7.04 5.87
CA PHE A 338 -14.56 -7.17 4.74
C PHE A 338 -13.12 -7.50 5.18
N ASN A 339 -12.65 -6.88 6.24
CA ASN A 339 -11.29 -7.07 6.71
C ASN A 339 -11.30 -7.32 8.22
N ILE A 340 -10.78 -8.45 8.67
CA ILE A 340 -10.84 -8.86 10.07
C ILE A 340 -9.44 -8.96 10.63
N PHE A 341 -9.17 -8.20 11.70
CA PHE A 341 -7.95 -8.26 12.49
C PHE A 341 -8.10 -9.29 13.60
N PHE A 342 -7.15 -10.17 13.74
CA PHE A 342 -7.11 -11.16 14.81
C PHE A 342 -5.69 -11.68 15.05
N GLY A 343 -5.53 -12.52 16.08
CA GLY A 343 -4.26 -13.09 16.50
C GLY A 343 -3.65 -12.40 17.72
N MET A 344 -4.21 -11.26 18.16
CA MET A 344 -3.79 -10.49 19.32
C MET A 344 -5.01 -10.14 20.18
N ASP A 345 -4.82 -10.06 21.50
CA ASP A 345 -5.87 -9.74 22.47
C ASP A 345 -5.60 -8.44 23.23
N ASP A 346 -4.35 -7.98 23.26
CA ASP A 346 -3.90 -6.79 23.98
C ASP A 346 -2.69 -6.10 23.31
N LEU A 347 -2.35 -4.92 23.82
CA LEU A 347 -1.25 -4.10 23.28
C LEU A 347 0.13 -4.73 23.50
N ASP A 348 0.33 -5.51 24.56
CA ASP A 348 1.63 -6.13 24.84
C ASP A 348 1.92 -7.22 23.82
N GLN A 349 0.90 -7.95 23.36
CA GLN A 349 1.01 -8.90 22.27
C GLN A 349 1.35 -8.21 20.96
N VAL A 350 0.73 -7.07 20.66
CA VAL A 350 1.07 -6.26 19.47
C VAL A 350 2.53 -5.82 19.55
N ARG A 351 2.99 -5.31 20.69
CA ARG A 351 4.39 -4.88 20.89
C ARG A 351 5.37 -6.03 20.75
N SER A 352 5.07 -7.18 21.35
CA SER A 352 5.90 -8.39 21.26
C SER A 352 6.15 -8.79 19.82
N CYS A 353 5.12 -8.76 18.99
CA CYS A 353 5.20 -9.09 17.58
C CYS A 353 6.19 -8.18 16.80
N PHE A 354 6.20 -6.88 17.07
CA PHE A 354 7.17 -5.95 16.48
C PHE A 354 8.59 -6.17 16.98
N ILE A 355 8.76 -6.43 18.30
CA ILE A 355 10.07 -6.72 18.92
C ILE A 355 10.68 -7.98 18.33
N ASP A 356 9.90 -9.06 18.18
CA ASP A 356 10.37 -10.31 17.59
C ASP A 356 10.88 -10.10 16.15
N CYS A 357 10.16 -9.30 15.36
CA CYS A 357 10.59 -8.96 14.00
C CYS A 357 11.88 -8.12 13.98
N GLU A 358 12.03 -7.15 14.90
CA GLU A 358 13.23 -6.34 15.03
C GLU A 358 14.44 -7.23 15.40
N GLU A 359 14.23 -8.22 16.26
CA GLU A 359 15.23 -9.22 16.64
C GLU A 359 15.42 -10.32 15.58
N LYS A 360 14.74 -10.23 14.43
CA LYS A 360 14.82 -11.18 13.31
C LYS A 360 14.41 -12.61 13.71
N ARG A 361 13.45 -12.71 14.61
CA ARG A 361 12.82 -13.97 15.04
C ARG A 361 11.39 -14.07 14.53
N PHE A 362 10.90 -15.28 14.35
CA PHE A 362 9.46 -15.46 14.14
C PHE A 362 8.67 -14.95 15.34
N PRO A 363 7.65 -14.09 15.14
CA PRO A 363 6.83 -13.63 16.23
C PRO A 363 6.18 -14.78 17.00
N ASP A 364 6.26 -14.75 18.34
CA ASP A 364 5.56 -15.73 19.18
C ASP A 364 4.04 -15.53 19.08
N VAL A 365 3.60 -14.30 18.97
CA VAL A 365 2.20 -13.94 18.68
C VAL A 365 2.08 -13.67 17.19
N LEU A 366 1.19 -14.37 16.50
CA LEU A 366 0.84 -14.06 15.11
C LEU A 366 -0.36 -13.11 15.11
N MET A 367 -0.17 -11.91 14.61
CA MET A 367 -1.23 -10.93 14.43
C MET A 367 -1.29 -10.45 12.98
N GLY A 368 -2.48 -10.14 12.51
CA GLY A 368 -2.66 -9.64 11.16
C GLY A 368 -4.12 -9.42 10.81
N ASN A 369 -4.36 -9.09 9.58
CA ASN A 369 -5.69 -8.92 9.02
C ASN A 369 -5.94 -9.87 7.86
N GLY A 370 -7.19 -10.24 7.65
CA GLY A 370 -7.60 -11.14 6.59
C GLY A 370 -8.96 -10.82 6.02
N SER A 371 -9.27 -11.43 4.89
CA SER A 371 -10.56 -11.31 4.21
C SER A 371 -10.90 -12.58 3.44
N CYS A 372 -12.18 -12.79 3.19
CA CYS A 372 -12.71 -13.73 2.22
C CYS A 372 -13.24 -12.96 1.01
N ASN A 373 -12.34 -12.58 0.07
CA ASN A 373 -12.69 -11.68 -1.03
C ASN A 373 -13.84 -12.19 -1.89
N SER A 374 -13.95 -13.52 -2.08
CA SER A 374 -15.03 -14.15 -2.85
C SER A 374 -16.41 -14.05 -2.20
N ALA A 375 -16.48 -13.71 -0.91
CA ALA A 375 -17.77 -13.43 -0.26
C ALA A 375 -18.37 -12.09 -0.73
N PHE A 376 -17.54 -11.20 -1.25
CA PHE A 376 -17.93 -9.88 -1.76
C PHE A 376 -17.97 -9.81 -3.29
N ASP A 377 -17.04 -10.49 -3.95
CA ASP A 377 -16.95 -10.56 -5.42
C ASP A 377 -16.79 -12.01 -5.87
N PRO A 378 -17.84 -12.61 -6.48
CA PRO A 378 -17.79 -13.98 -6.98
C PRO A 378 -16.70 -14.25 -8.02
N ALA A 379 -16.12 -13.21 -8.62
CA ALA A 379 -15.02 -13.37 -9.58
C ALA A 379 -13.72 -13.87 -8.95
N TYR A 380 -13.61 -13.91 -7.62
CA TYR A 380 -12.43 -14.41 -6.90
C TYR A 380 -12.38 -15.92 -6.70
N ALA A 381 -13.50 -16.64 -6.88
CA ALA A 381 -13.52 -18.10 -6.71
C ALA A 381 -14.52 -18.77 -7.67
N PRO A 382 -14.43 -20.09 -7.89
CA PRO A 382 -15.49 -20.88 -8.50
C PRO A 382 -16.79 -20.78 -7.71
N ALA A 383 -17.94 -21.05 -8.36
CA ALA A 383 -19.26 -20.92 -7.76
C ALA A 383 -19.49 -21.81 -6.51
N ASP A 384 -18.71 -22.86 -6.35
CA ASP A 384 -18.74 -23.84 -5.25
C ASP A 384 -17.53 -23.72 -4.31
N GLY A 385 -16.87 -22.57 -4.30
CA GLY A 385 -15.70 -22.35 -3.48
C GLY A 385 -15.51 -20.90 -3.03
N HIS A 386 -14.53 -20.71 -2.16
CA HIS A 386 -14.13 -19.41 -1.63
C HIS A 386 -12.64 -19.21 -1.66
N SER A 387 -12.21 -17.94 -1.78
CA SER A 387 -10.81 -17.51 -1.69
C SER A 387 -10.67 -16.58 -0.50
N ALA A 388 -9.93 -17.03 0.53
CA ALA A 388 -9.67 -16.27 1.73
C ALA A 388 -8.17 -16.13 1.97
N PHE A 389 -7.76 -15.05 2.63
CA PHE A 389 -6.36 -14.84 3.02
C PHE A 389 -6.28 -14.31 4.45
N TRP A 390 -5.13 -14.56 5.07
CA TRP A 390 -4.74 -13.89 6.30
C TRP A 390 -3.28 -13.43 6.19
N TRP A 391 -3.03 -12.22 6.65
CA TRP A 391 -1.77 -11.49 6.56
C TRP A 391 -1.12 -11.29 7.92
N PRO A 392 -0.51 -12.26 8.57
CA PRO A 392 0.44 -11.96 9.62
C PRO A 392 1.69 -11.30 9.02
N PHE A 393 2.59 -10.86 9.88
CA PHE A 393 3.88 -10.36 9.47
C PHE A 393 5.03 -11.11 10.14
N ALA A 394 6.20 -11.06 9.52
CA ALA A 394 7.42 -11.68 9.99
C ALA A 394 8.65 -10.95 9.45
N PRO A 395 9.84 -11.15 10.01
CA PRO A 395 11.07 -10.56 9.48
C PRO A 395 11.42 -11.17 8.10
N TYR A 396 12.14 -10.40 7.30
CA TYR A 396 12.66 -10.89 6.02
C TYR A 396 13.71 -12.00 6.22
N THR A 397 14.64 -11.80 7.16
CA THR A 397 15.63 -12.81 7.53
C THR A 397 15.21 -13.57 8.77
N VAL A 398 15.33 -14.89 8.73
CA VAL A 398 15.10 -15.77 9.89
C VAL A 398 16.44 -16.39 10.26
N ASP A 399 16.85 -16.25 11.52
CA ASP A 399 18.16 -16.71 11.99
C ASP A 399 19.33 -16.19 11.11
N GLY A 400 19.18 -14.96 10.60
CA GLY A 400 20.20 -14.27 9.83
C GLY A 400 20.24 -14.58 8.32
N ASP A 401 19.44 -15.52 7.81
CA ASP A 401 19.39 -15.87 6.39
C ASP A 401 17.94 -15.89 5.85
N PRO A 402 17.62 -15.15 4.78
CA PRO A 402 16.31 -15.23 4.16
C PRO A 402 16.00 -16.60 3.53
N ALA A 403 17.02 -17.39 3.13
CA ALA A 403 16.82 -18.71 2.56
C ALA A 403 16.19 -19.71 3.55
N ASN A 404 16.30 -19.47 4.84
CA ASN A 404 15.65 -20.28 5.88
C ASN A 404 14.11 -20.29 5.74
N TRP A 405 13.53 -19.33 5.05
CA TRP A 405 12.10 -19.35 4.74
C TRP A 405 11.69 -20.58 3.93
N ASP A 406 12.50 -21.03 2.98
CA ASP A 406 12.17 -22.19 2.16
C ASP A 406 12.05 -23.48 3.01
N GLU A 407 12.88 -23.61 4.05
CA GLU A 407 12.84 -24.74 4.96
C GLU A 407 11.69 -24.65 5.98
N GLN A 408 11.40 -23.45 6.47
CA GLN A 408 10.40 -23.18 7.51
C GLN A 408 8.97 -23.05 6.95
N LYS A 409 8.82 -22.92 5.63
CA LYS A 409 7.55 -22.58 4.96
C LYS A 409 6.39 -23.49 5.39
N LYS A 410 6.62 -24.81 5.42
CA LYS A 410 5.59 -25.79 5.78
C LYS A 410 5.14 -25.66 7.24
N ASP A 411 6.09 -25.57 8.15
CA ASP A 411 5.78 -25.50 9.60
C ASP A 411 5.12 -24.17 9.93
N TYR A 412 5.57 -23.08 9.30
CA TYR A 412 4.96 -21.76 9.47
C TYR A 412 3.54 -21.69 8.89
N THR A 413 3.27 -22.34 7.75
CA THR A 413 1.91 -22.51 7.19
C THR A 413 0.98 -23.16 8.22
N SER A 414 1.41 -24.30 8.79
CA SER A 414 0.63 -25.01 9.79
C SER A 414 0.37 -24.15 11.04
N ARG A 415 1.37 -23.37 11.47
CA ARG A 415 1.25 -22.46 12.61
C ARG A 415 0.24 -21.36 12.35
N ILE A 416 0.29 -20.70 11.19
CA ILE A 416 -0.67 -19.65 10.79
C ILE A 416 -2.09 -20.23 10.72
N LEU A 417 -2.28 -21.37 10.07
CA LEU A 417 -3.58 -22.02 9.94
C LEU A 417 -4.16 -22.41 11.30
N ASN A 418 -3.34 -22.91 12.23
CA ASN A 418 -3.80 -23.26 13.56
C ASN A 418 -4.27 -22.03 14.36
N VAL A 419 -3.54 -20.91 14.27
CA VAL A 419 -4.01 -19.66 14.89
C VAL A 419 -5.32 -19.21 14.27
N TRP A 420 -5.49 -19.28 12.95
CA TRP A 420 -6.76 -18.90 12.31
C TRP A 420 -7.94 -19.80 12.77
N ARG A 421 -7.69 -21.11 12.96
CA ARG A 421 -8.66 -22.06 13.52
C ARG A 421 -9.13 -21.71 14.94
N ASP A 422 -8.30 -20.97 15.70
CA ASP A 422 -8.72 -20.46 17.02
C ASP A 422 -9.87 -19.43 16.90
N TYR A 423 -9.95 -18.72 15.79
CA TYR A 423 -10.95 -17.67 15.53
C TYR A 423 -12.08 -18.11 14.61
N ALA A 424 -11.83 -18.99 13.64
CA ALA A 424 -12.81 -19.48 12.69
C ALA A 424 -13.03 -21.00 12.85
N SER A 425 -14.28 -21.38 13.17
CA SER A 425 -14.60 -22.74 13.63
C SER A 425 -14.63 -23.79 12.53
N ASN A 426 -14.77 -23.36 11.26
CA ASN A 426 -14.97 -24.25 10.11
C ASN A 426 -13.74 -24.39 9.21
N LEU A 427 -12.55 -23.99 9.64
CA LEU A 427 -11.31 -24.16 8.87
C LEU A 427 -10.68 -25.54 9.13
N ASP A 428 -11.48 -26.59 9.00
CA ASP A 428 -11.04 -27.98 9.08
C ASP A 428 -10.50 -28.49 7.72
N ASP A 429 -9.99 -29.72 7.71
CA ASP A 429 -9.39 -30.32 6.52
C ASP A 429 -10.44 -30.63 5.42
N ASP A 430 -11.72 -30.69 5.75
CA ASP A 430 -12.81 -30.87 4.77
C ASP A 430 -13.14 -29.55 4.07
N ASN A 431 -12.95 -28.42 4.74
CA ASN A 431 -13.20 -27.09 4.19
C ASN A 431 -11.99 -26.54 3.42
N VAL A 432 -10.77 -26.70 3.94
CA VAL A 432 -9.52 -26.23 3.30
C VAL A 432 -9.15 -27.15 2.15
N LYS A 433 -9.35 -26.70 0.90
CA LYS A 433 -9.07 -27.48 -0.31
C LYS A 433 -7.62 -27.37 -0.76
N ALA A 434 -7.02 -26.19 -0.59
CA ALA A 434 -5.60 -25.94 -0.84
C ALA A 434 -5.14 -24.70 -0.09
N GLU A 435 -3.83 -24.66 0.17
CA GLU A 435 -3.17 -23.57 0.85
C GLU A 435 -1.92 -23.13 0.09
N PHE A 436 -1.57 -21.86 0.20
CA PHE A 436 -0.33 -21.32 -0.34
C PHE A 436 0.20 -20.23 0.60
N LEU A 437 1.40 -20.46 1.15
CA LEU A 437 2.09 -19.45 1.95
C LEU A 437 3.00 -18.63 1.04
N TYR A 438 2.78 -17.32 1.07
CA TYR A 438 3.59 -16.32 0.35
C TYR A 438 4.46 -15.58 1.37
N THR A 439 5.76 -15.88 1.36
CA THR A 439 6.72 -15.41 2.36
C THR A 439 7.39 -14.09 1.95
N PRO A 440 8.08 -13.38 2.86
CA PRO A 440 8.87 -12.19 2.49
C PRO A 440 9.91 -12.46 1.40
N LEU A 441 10.51 -13.65 1.38
CA LEU A 441 11.45 -14.06 0.34
C LEU A 441 10.74 -14.31 -1.01
N ASP A 442 9.53 -14.90 -0.98
CA ASP A 442 8.72 -15.06 -2.20
C ASP A 442 8.30 -13.70 -2.78
N ILE A 443 8.00 -12.70 -1.92
CA ILE A 443 7.69 -11.34 -2.35
C ILE A 443 8.84 -10.76 -3.19
N GLU A 444 10.07 -10.82 -2.69
CA GLU A 444 11.23 -10.31 -3.42
C GLU A 444 11.50 -11.09 -4.71
N ARG A 445 11.40 -12.43 -4.67
CA ARG A 445 11.57 -13.29 -5.86
C ARG A 445 10.56 -12.98 -6.96
N HIS A 446 9.31 -12.73 -6.56
CA HIS A 446 8.21 -12.43 -7.48
C HIS A 446 8.26 -10.99 -8.00
N THR A 447 8.61 -10.05 -7.13
CA THR A 447 8.64 -8.62 -7.43
C THR A 447 10.00 -8.04 -7.00
N PRO A 448 11.05 -8.14 -7.85
CA PRO A 448 12.44 -7.85 -7.45
C PRO A 448 12.70 -6.43 -6.93
N ASN A 449 11.85 -5.46 -7.24
CA ASN A 449 11.93 -4.11 -6.68
C ASN A 449 11.30 -3.97 -5.29
N MET A 450 10.73 -5.04 -4.74
CA MET A 450 10.36 -5.15 -3.32
C MET A 450 11.50 -5.79 -2.52
N ILE A 451 12.65 -5.11 -2.53
CA ILE A 451 13.89 -5.55 -1.88
C ILE A 451 13.62 -5.88 -0.42
N ASN A 452 14.15 -6.98 0.07
CA ASN A 452 13.88 -7.54 1.41
C ASN A 452 12.37 -7.77 1.68
N GLY A 453 11.58 -8.04 0.65
CA GLY A 453 10.15 -8.20 0.79
C GLY A 453 9.40 -6.91 1.18
N ALA A 454 10.04 -5.75 1.05
CA ALA A 454 9.47 -4.47 1.46
C ALA A 454 8.38 -3.99 0.48
N VAL A 455 7.13 -4.36 0.74
CA VAL A 455 5.97 -4.07 -0.12
C VAL A 455 5.70 -2.58 -0.34
N ARG A 456 6.32 -1.70 0.45
CA ARG A 456 6.22 -0.25 0.32
C ARG A 456 7.53 0.42 -0.10
N MET A 457 8.50 -0.36 -0.60
CA MET A 457 9.82 0.13 -1.02
C MET A 457 10.54 0.90 0.09
N GLY A 458 10.55 0.35 1.31
CA GLY A 458 11.19 0.88 2.52
C GLY A 458 10.22 1.20 3.64
N ALA A 459 10.74 1.23 4.88
CA ALA A 459 9.96 1.45 6.08
C ALA A 459 9.28 2.82 6.10
N TYR A 460 8.09 2.87 6.68
CA TYR A 460 7.36 4.11 6.93
C TYR A 460 7.71 4.65 8.32
N ILE A 461 8.86 5.28 8.41
CA ILE A 461 9.38 5.92 9.62
C ILE A 461 9.69 7.40 9.33
N PRO A 462 9.69 8.29 10.34
CA PRO A 462 9.77 9.73 10.14
C PRO A 462 10.95 10.22 9.29
N ASN A 463 12.13 9.57 9.41
CA ASN A 463 13.31 9.91 8.62
C ASN A 463 13.29 9.32 7.20
N GLN A 464 12.25 8.57 6.84
CA GLN A 464 12.00 8.01 5.50
C GLN A 464 10.58 8.31 4.98
N LEU A 465 9.96 9.41 5.41
CA LEU A 465 8.68 9.90 4.92
C LEU A 465 8.76 11.37 4.52
N GLY A 466 7.84 11.81 3.69
CA GLY A 466 7.76 13.18 3.22
C GLY A 466 9.01 13.61 2.47
N VAL A 467 9.57 14.77 2.83
CA VAL A 467 10.81 15.29 2.21
C VAL A 467 12.04 14.43 2.48
N ASN A 468 11.97 13.53 3.46
CA ASN A 468 13.04 12.62 3.80
C ASN A 468 13.01 11.31 2.98
N ARG A 469 12.05 11.14 2.07
CA ARG A 469 11.90 9.92 1.27
C ARG A 469 12.27 10.14 -0.19
N PRO A 470 13.41 9.67 -0.68
CA PRO A 470 14.53 9.16 0.10
C PRO A 470 15.42 10.29 0.65
N HIS A 471 15.46 11.42 -0.02
CA HIS A 471 16.27 12.60 0.30
C HIS A 471 15.56 13.86 -0.23
N PRO A 472 15.74 15.07 0.37
CA PRO A 472 15.09 16.29 -0.10
C PRO A 472 15.26 16.60 -1.60
N SER A 473 16.42 16.27 -2.17
CA SER A 473 16.67 16.46 -3.62
C SER A 473 15.90 15.51 -4.53
N LEU A 474 15.30 14.44 -4.00
CA LEU A 474 14.57 13.40 -4.77
C LEU A 474 13.11 13.26 -4.36
N ALA A 475 12.71 13.78 -3.22
CA ALA A 475 11.37 13.57 -2.64
C ALA A 475 10.23 14.10 -3.51
N GLY A 476 10.49 15.08 -4.37
CA GLY A 476 9.51 15.71 -5.25
C GLY A 476 9.38 15.09 -6.64
N THR A 477 9.84 13.88 -6.85
CA THR A 477 9.84 13.12 -8.11
C THR A 477 10.88 13.55 -9.15
N ARG A 478 11.30 14.80 -9.16
CA ARG A 478 12.38 15.29 -10.03
C ARG A 478 13.74 14.79 -9.55
N THR A 479 14.65 14.59 -10.49
CA THR A 479 16.05 14.22 -10.19
C THR A 479 17.00 15.32 -10.66
N PRO A 480 18.28 15.29 -10.26
CA PRO A 480 19.29 16.20 -10.81
C PRO A 480 19.57 15.99 -12.30
N VAL A 481 19.22 14.84 -12.85
CA VAL A 481 19.37 14.51 -14.28
C VAL A 481 18.18 15.09 -15.05
N GLU A 482 18.45 15.94 -16.03
CA GLU A 482 17.40 16.53 -16.86
C GLU A 482 16.56 15.45 -17.55
N GLY A 483 15.24 15.56 -17.47
CA GLY A 483 14.32 14.62 -18.09
C GLY A 483 14.24 13.24 -17.43
N LEU A 484 14.90 13.04 -16.27
CA LEU A 484 14.72 11.83 -15.45
C LEU A 484 13.82 12.13 -14.25
N TYR A 485 12.78 11.30 -14.07
CA TYR A 485 11.83 11.41 -12.96
C TYR A 485 11.69 10.08 -12.23
N ILE A 486 11.28 10.12 -10.95
CA ILE A 486 10.93 8.96 -10.15
C ILE A 486 9.42 9.00 -9.88
N CYS A 487 8.70 7.95 -10.22
CA CYS A 487 7.25 7.86 -10.04
C CYS A 487 6.81 6.66 -9.19
N GLY A 488 7.77 5.94 -8.58
CA GLY A 488 7.53 4.79 -7.70
C GLY A 488 7.27 5.18 -6.25
N SER A 489 6.99 4.18 -5.40
CA SER A 489 6.71 4.36 -3.97
C SER A 489 7.94 4.76 -3.14
N GLY A 490 9.14 4.78 -3.74
CA GLY A 490 10.39 5.16 -3.11
C GLY A 490 10.55 6.66 -2.86
N VAL A 491 9.60 7.51 -3.24
CA VAL A 491 9.68 8.97 -3.09
C VAL A 491 8.50 9.57 -2.35
N GLY A 492 8.71 10.70 -1.74
CA GLY A 492 7.70 11.56 -1.15
C GLY A 492 6.90 10.90 -0.03
N ASN A 493 5.59 10.92 -0.17
CA ASN A 493 4.68 10.34 0.84
C ASN A 493 4.58 8.81 0.73
N GLY A 494 5.45 8.19 -0.06
CA GLY A 494 5.42 6.76 -0.31
C GLY A 494 4.24 6.32 -1.15
N GLY A 495 4.02 5.02 -1.20
CA GLY A 495 2.95 4.43 -1.96
C GLY A 495 1.94 3.68 -1.12
N GLY A 496 0.70 3.83 -1.48
CA GLY A 496 -0.36 2.89 -1.24
C GLY A 496 -0.95 2.54 -2.60
N MET A 497 -2.01 1.75 -2.63
CA MET A 497 -2.68 1.38 -3.89
C MET A 497 -3.55 2.53 -4.45
N ASN A 498 -3.15 3.77 -4.19
CA ASN A 498 -3.88 4.99 -4.57
C ASN A 498 -3.25 5.76 -5.74
N GLY A 499 -2.10 5.29 -6.27
CA GLY A 499 -1.42 5.88 -7.43
C GLY A 499 -0.86 7.30 -7.22
N ALA A 500 -0.75 7.77 -5.97
CA ALA A 500 -0.32 9.14 -5.69
C ALA A 500 1.09 9.48 -6.21
N PRO A 501 2.14 8.65 -6.04
CA PRO A 501 3.45 8.93 -6.63
C PRO A 501 3.39 9.09 -8.15
N GLY A 502 2.64 8.24 -8.82
CA GLY A 502 2.45 8.33 -10.27
C GLY A 502 1.71 9.59 -10.71
N TYR A 503 0.69 10.00 -9.94
CA TYR A 503 -0.04 11.25 -10.17
C TYR A 503 0.86 12.48 -10.00
N ILE A 504 1.64 12.53 -8.92
CA ILE A 504 2.57 13.64 -8.64
C ILE A 504 3.62 13.75 -9.75
N ALA A 505 4.20 12.63 -10.15
CA ALA A 505 5.19 12.58 -11.23
C ALA A 505 4.59 13.05 -12.57
N ALA A 506 3.38 12.58 -12.92
CA ALA A 506 2.71 13.02 -14.14
C ALA A 506 2.47 14.53 -14.16
N ASN A 507 1.99 15.12 -13.06
CA ASN A 507 1.79 16.56 -12.97
C ASN A 507 3.14 17.32 -13.05
N ALA A 508 4.20 16.83 -12.40
CA ALA A 508 5.53 17.43 -12.50
C ALA A 508 6.05 17.45 -13.95
N ILE A 509 5.92 16.32 -14.66
CA ILE A 509 6.33 16.21 -16.07
C ILE A 509 5.50 17.14 -16.98
N VAL A 510 4.18 17.19 -16.76
CA VAL A 510 3.28 18.09 -17.52
C VAL A 510 3.67 19.56 -17.33
N ASP A 511 3.99 19.97 -16.11
CA ASP A 511 4.38 21.34 -15.80
C ASP A 511 5.76 21.69 -16.42
N ASP A 512 6.76 20.81 -16.27
CA ASP A 512 8.12 21.00 -16.78
C ASP A 512 8.15 21.08 -18.31
N LEU A 513 7.36 20.22 -18.96
CA LEU A 513 7.25 20.19 -20.44
C LEU A 513 6.19 21.16 -20.98
N ARG A 514 5.49 21.88 -20.12
CA ARG A 514 4.40 22.81 -20.46
C ARG A 514 3.34 22.17 -21.35
N LEU A 515 2.96 20.93 -21.03
CA LEU A 515 1.94 20.19 -21.75
C LEU A 515 0.53 20.70 -21.37
N LYS A 516 -0.42 20.50 -22.27
CA LYS A 516 -1.84 20.71 -21.95
C LYS A 516 -2.35 19.51 -21.15
N ARG A 517 -3.20 19.78 -20.16
CA ARG A 517 -3.93 18.77 -19.39
C ARG A 517 -5.43 19.08 -19.39
N ASP A 518 -6.25 18.05 -19.33
CA ASP A 518 -7.71 18.13 -19.29
C ASP A 518 -8.29 17.85 -17.90
N TRP A 519 -7.43 17.71 -16.88
CA TRP A 519 -7.81 17.56 -15.47
C TRP A 519 -7.34 18.74 -14.64
N THR A 520 -7.99 18.91 -13.49
CA THR A 520 -7.59 19.92 -12.50
C THR A 520 -6.73 19.26 -11.42
N PRO A 521 -5.46 19.68 -11.23
CA PRO A 521 -4.63 19.17 -10.16
C PRO A 521 -5.26 19.38 -8.79
N VAL A 522 -4.97 18.44 -7.87
CA VAL A 522 -5.35 18.58 -6.48
C VAL A 522 -4.69 19.84 -5.90
N ALA A 523 -5.48 20.66 -5.22
CA ALA A 523 -4.99 21.90 -4.63
C ALA A 523 -3.86 21.64 -3.62
N ALA A 524 -2.95 22.59 -3.48
CA ALA A 524 -1.89 22.50 -2.48
C ALA A 524 -2.46 22.40 -1.06
N PRO A 525 -1.76 21.72 -0.13
CA PRO A 525 -2.24 21.58 1.24
C PRO A 525 -2.35 22.93 1.94
N GLU A 526 -3.55 23.22 2.43
CA GLU A 526 -3.86 24.40 3.22
C GLU A 526 -4.99 24.06 4.19
N TRP A 527 -4.88 24.55 5.42
CA TRP A 527 -5.92 24.42 6.43
C TRP A 527 -5.94 25.61 7.37
N ARG A 528 -7.14 26.16 7.58
CA ARG A 528 -7.38 27.22 8.56
C ARG A 528 -8.68 26.90 9.28
N ASP A 529 -8.62 26.71 10.61
CA ASP A 529 -9.80 26.51 11.44
C ASP A 529 -10.68 27.79 11.48
#